data_54f7ae4c888c49b64f8fb0ae99f40c79
#
_entry.id   54f7ae4c888c49b64f8fb0ae99f40c79
#
_cell.length_a   1.000
_cell.length_b   1.000
_cell.length_c   1.000
_cell.angle_alpha   90.00
_cell.angle_beta   90.00
_cell.angle_gamma   90.00
#
_symmetry.space_group_name_H-M   'P 1'
#
loop_
_entity.id
_entity.type
_entity.pdbx_description
1 polymer ?
#
loop_
_entity_poly.entity_id
_entity_poly.type
_entity_poly.pdbx_seq_one_letter_code
_entity_poly.pdbx_strand_id
1 'polypeptide(L)'
;MTFKIRTLFIALLLAMIAPSAFATDLIPLVPAKKNDGIIRILAIGNSFSEDAIEQYFYELAAADGQKIIVGNLYYPGCSLERHANNVKNNIPDYKYRKIMDGVKTETPETTIATALADESWDYVSVQQASHFSGKQATYEPYLSEVLDFVRKHVRTDTKIMFHMTWAYSKDSNHGAFPDYGKDQMRMYREIVAATQAADKIEKFDIIIPSGTAIQNARTSKLGDTLNRDGYHLQLTYGRYTAACTWYEAIFGKSVVGNSYAPSTMSELEKRIAQEAAHAAILNPYTVTDLSQISQIYVPTLQWTGILAEY
;
A
#
# COMPACT_ATOMS: atom_id res chain seq x y z
N MET A 1 -45.29 31.99 81.02
CA MET A 1 -44.14 32.69 80.32
C MET A 1 -43.40 31.69 79.57
N THR A 2 -43.71 31.51 78.25
CA THR A 2 -43.24 30.41 77.41
C THR A 2 -42.30 31.00 76.36
N PHE A 3 -41.03 30.70 76.47
CA PHE A 3 -40.03 31.10 75.49
C PHE A 3 -40.07 30.13 74.31
N LYS A 4 -40.33 30.63 73.10
CA LYS A 4 -40.19 29.89 71.85
C LYS A 4 -38.79 30.09 71.28
N ILE A 5 -38.02 28.99 71.27
CA ILE A 5 -36.71 28.93 70.58
C ILE A 5 -36.99 28.73 69.07
N ARG A 6 -36.53 29.67 68.23
CA ARG A 6 -36.57 29.57 66.79
C ARG A 6 -35.23 28.96 66.37
N THR A 7 -35.26 27.73 65.87
CA THR A 7 -34.11 27.08 65.31
C THR A 7 -33.90 27.57 63.85
N LEU A 8 -32.78 28.21 63.59
CA LEU A 8 -32.40 28.69 62.27
C LEU A 8 -31.61 27.58 61.53
N PHE A 9 -32.23 26.98 60.50
CA PHE A 9 -31.51 26.03 59.60
C PHE A 9 -30.69 26.84 58.58
N ILE A 10 -29.36 26.81 58.73
CA ILE A 10 -28.42 27.28 57.68
C ILE A 10 -28.19 26.09 56.75
N ALA A 11 -28.73 26.15 55.54
CA ALA A 11 -28.42 25.20 54.46
C ALA A 11 -27.07 25.57 53.86
N LEU A 12 -26.07 24.78 54.14
CA LEU A 12 -24.74 24.89 53.52
C LEU A 12 -24.79 24.28 52.12
N LEU A 13 -24.81 25.11 51.08
CA LEU A 13 -24.77 24.69 49.68
C LEU A 13 -23.31 24.36 49.36
N LEU A 14 -22.94 23.07 49.43
CA LEU A 14 -21.65 22.58 48.88
C LEU A 14 -21.77 22.56 47.37
N ALA A 15 -21.21 23.56 46.68
CA ALA A 15 -20.98 23.51 45.27
C ALA A 15 -19.87 22.47 44.98
N MET A 16 -20.26 21.28 44.51
CA MET A 16 -19.30 20.31 43.94
C MET A 16 -18.75 20.91 42.65
N ILE A 17 -17.56 21.46 42.74
CA ILE A 17 -16.75 21.74 41.54
C ILE A 17 -16.25 20.39 41.05
N ALA A 18 -16.92 19.79 40.06
CA ALA A 18 -16.40 18.66 39.33
C ALA A 18 -15.10 19.12 38.63
N PRO A 19 -13.98 18.45 38.81
CA PRO A 19 -12.79 18.76 38.01
C PRO A 19 -13.15 18.47 36.54
N SER A 20 -13.19 19.51 35.72
CA SER A 20 -13.15 19.32 34.28
C SER A 20 -11.87 18.59 33.98
N ALA A 21 -11.97 17.31 33.69
CA ALA A 21 -10.87 16.55 33.10
C ALA A 21 -10.54 17.23 31.76
N PHE A 22 -9.52 18.07 31.75
CA PHE A 22 -8.87 18.45 30.51
C PHE A 22 -8.37 17.14 29.91
N ALA A 23 -9.02 16.67 28.85
CA ALA A 23 -8.45 15.68 27.98
C ALA A 23 -7.16 16.30 27.45
N THR A 24 -6.04 16.00 28.10
CA THR A 24 -4.74 16.25 27.51
C THR A 24 -4.69 15.37 26.28
N ASP A 25 -4.81 15.98 25.10
CA ASP A 25 -4.48 15.29 23.85
C ASP A 25 -3.05 14.78 24.03
N LEU A 26 -2.94 13.48 24.34
CA LEU A 26 -1.66 12.84 24.46
C LEU A 26 -0.99 12.94 23.10
N ILE A 27 0.17 13.62 23.05
CA ILE A 27 0.98 13.70 21.84
C ILE A 27 1.27 12.26 21.42
N PRO A 28 0.93 11.85 20.17
CA PRO A 28 1.17 10.51 19.71
C PRO A 28 2.65 10.13 19.87
N LEU A 29 2.92 8.91 20.32
CA LEU A 29 4.27 8.40 20.38
C LEU A 29 4.78 8.14 18.96
N VAL A 30 5.62 9.02 18.45
CA VAL A 30 6.29 8.85 17.15
C VAL A 30 7.68 8.27 17.39
N PRO A 31 7.99 7.04 16.93
CA PRO A 31 9.30 6.45 17.11
C PRO A 31 10.39 7.28 16.43
N ALA A 32 11.50 7.49 17.13
CA ALA A 32 12.65 8.21 16.58
C ALA A 32 13.29 7.42 15.43
N LYS A 33 13.86 8.15 14.46
CA LYS A 33 14.57 7.55 13.33
C LYS A 33 15.72 6.65 13.81
N LYS A 34 15.79 5.45 13.29
CA LYS A 34 16.89 4.51 13.53
C LYS A 34 17.91 4.62 12.39
N ASN A 35 19.18 4.79 12.71
CA ASN A 35 20.27 4.86 11.73
C ASN A 35 20.97 3.50 11.62
N ASP A 36 20.22 2.45 11.35
CA ASP A 36 20.67 1.06 11.29
C ASP A 36 20.76 0.52 9.83
N GLY A 37 20.50 1.38 8.85
CA GLY A 37 20.52 1.01 7.44
C GLY A 37 19.32 0.16 7.01
N ILE A 38 18.28 0.05 7.84
CA ILE A 38 17.06 -0.70 7.52
C ILE A 38 15.98 0.29 7.07
N ILE A 39 15.39 0.04 5.92
CA ILE A 39 14.27 0.82 5.38
C ILE A 39 12.96 0.19 5.84
N ARG A 40 12.06 1.00 6.38
CA ARG A 40 10.81 0.57 7.03
C ARG A 40 9.61 1.04 6.23
N ILE A 41 8.82 0.09 5.76
CA ILE A 41 7.68 0.33 4.87
C ILE A 41 6.42 -0.24 5.53
N LEU A 42 5.38 0.59 5.68
CA LEU A 42 4.06 0.17 6.16
C LEU A 42 3.01 0.37 5.07
N ALA A 43 2.20 -0.65 4.81
CA ALA A 43 0.97 -0.51 4.04
C ALA A 43 -0.25 -0.54 4.97
N ILE A 44 -1.16 0.40 4.80
CA ILE A 44 -2.50 0.40 5.39
C ILE A 44 -3.46 0.01 4.28
N GLY A 45 -3.93 -1.25 4.29
CA GLY A 45 -4.62 -1.79 3.13
C GLY A 45 -5.52 -2.99 3.40
N ASN A 46 -5.53 -3.88 2.45
CA ASN A 46 -6.42 -5.04 2.39
C ASN A 46 -5.75 -6.19 1.61
N SER A 47 -6.53 -7.10 0.99
CA SER A 47 -5.98 -8.20 0.20
C SER A 47 -5.14 -7.75 -1.01
N PHE A 48 -5.30 -6.51 -1.49
CA PHE A 48 -4.50 -5.99 -2.58
C PHE A 48 -3.10 -5.56 -2.10
N SER A 49 -2.94 -5.00 -0.91
CA SER A 49 -1.61 -4.82 -0.31
C SER A 49 -0.96 -6.15 0.06
N GLU A 50 -1.74 -7.13 0.54
CA GLU A 50 -1.25 -8.50 0.77
C GLU A 50 -0.62 -9.07 -0.51
N ASP A 51 -1.35 -9.01 -1.64
CA ASP A 51 -0.86 -9.52 -2.93
C ASP A 51 0.38 -8.78 -3.44
N ALA A 52 0.52 -7.49 -3.09
CA ALA A 52 1.61 -6.66 -3.60
C ALA A 52 2.92 -6.76 -2.81
N ILE A 53 2.86 -6.88 -1.46
CA ILE A 53 4.06 -6.67 -0.64
C ILE A 53 4.40 -7.82 0.32
N GLU A 54 3.48 -8.75 0.59
CA GLU A 54 3.74 -9.81 1.56
C GLU A 54 4.54 -10.98 0.98
N GLN A 55 4.74 -11.02 -0.34
CA GLN A 55 5.57 -11.99 -1.04
C GLN A 55 6.45 -11.27 -2.05
N TYR A 56 7.67 -11.75 -2.22
CA TYR A 56 8.64 -11.33 -3.23
C TYR A 56 9.24 -9.92 -3.06
N PHE A 57 8.56 -8.98 -2.40
CA PHE A 57 9.10 -7.63 -2.22
C PHE A 57 10.33 -7.62 -1.29
N TYR A 58 10.30 -8.40 -0.20
CA TYR A 58 11.45 -8.55 0.70
C TYR A 58 12.63 -9.19 -0.05
N GLU A 59 12.39 -10.24 -0.79
CA GLU A 59 13.42 -10.99 -1.52
C GLU A 59 14.03 -10.17 -2.67
N LEU A 60 13.22 -9.37 -3.39
CA LEU A 60 13.71 -8.40 -4.40
C LEU A 60 14.66 -7.38 -3.77
N ALA A 61 14.31 -6.82 -2.62
CA ALA A 61 15.16 -5.89 -1.90
C ALA A 61 16.44 -6.56 -1.41
N ALA A 62 16.34 -7.75 -0.82
CA ALA A 62 17.47 -8.51 -0.31
C ALA A 62 18.45 -8.92 -1.42
N ALA A 63 17.95 -9.30 -2.62
CA ALA A 63 18.78 -9.63 -3.76
C ALA A 63 19.63 -8.44 -4.26
N ASP A 64 19.21 -7.22 -3.96
CA ASP A 64 19.93 -5.97 -4.26
C ASP A 64 20.70 -5.41 -3.04
N GLY A 65 20.84 -6.20 -1.97
CA GLY A 65 21.58 -5.82 -0.76
C GLY A 65 20.85 -4.83 0.14
N GLN A 66 19.55 -4.57 -0.10
CA GLN A 66 18.75 -3.70 0.74
C GLN A 66 18.21 -4.47 1.94
N LYS A 67 18.27 -3.85 3.12
CA LYS A 67 17.64 -4.37 4.33
C LYS A 67 16.33 -3.66 4.55
N ILE A 68 15.23 -4.40 4.66
CA ILE A 68 13.90 -3.81 4.84
C ILE A 68 13.11 -4.50 5.94
N ILE A 69 12.20 -3.75 6.55
CA ILE A 69 11.08 -4.23 7.35
C ILE A 69 9.81 -3.85 6.61
N VAL A 70 8.94 -4.81 6.37
CA VAL A 70 7.65 -4.60 5.70
C VAL A 70 6.52 -4.85 6.69
N GLY A 71 5.68 -3.85 6.92
CA GLY A 71 4.44 -3.98 7.66
C GLY A 71 3.24 -3.92 6.73
N ASN A 72 2.21 -4.72 7.00
CA ASN A 72 0.92 -4.64 6.32
C ASN A 72 -0.21 -4.69 7.35
N LEU A 73 -0.98 -3.61 7.45
CA LEU A 73 -2.24 -3.57 8.19
C LEU A 73 -3.35 -4.11 7.28
N TYR A 74 -3.61 -5.40 7.43
CA TYR A 74 -4.55 -6.14 6.60
C TYR A 74 -5.94 -6.22 7.23
N TYR A 75 -6.96 -5.81 6.46
CA TYR A 75 -8.35 -6.16 6.69
C TYR A 75 -9.04 -6.46 5.34
N PRO A 76 -9.76 -7.60 5.19
CA PRO A 76 -10.35 -7.98 3.91
C PRO A 76 -11.29 -6.90 3.34
N GLY A 77 -11.04 -6.45 2.11
CA GLY A 77 -11.90 -5.47 1.43
C GLY A 77 -12.01 -4.10 2.13
N CYS A 78 -11.08 -3.75 3.00
CA CYS A 78 -11.11 -2.49 3.75
C CYS A 78 -11.10 -1.28 2.81
N SER A 79 -12.15 -0.47 2.89
CA SER A 79 -12.27 0.80 2.16
C SER A 79 -11.67 1.97 2.95
N LEU A 80 -11.42 3.09 2.27
CA LEU A 80 -11.00 4.34 2.93
C LEU A 80 -11.99 4.78 4.00
N GLU A 81 -13.30 4.66 3.74
CA GLU A 81 -14.34 4.94 4.74
C GLU A 81 -14.17 4.08 6.01
N ARG A 82 -13.90 2.77 5.84
CA ARG A 82 -13.66 1.90 6.98
C ARG A 82 -12.36 2.26 7.70
N HIS A 83 -11.29 2.55 6.97
CA HIS A 83 -10.03 3.02 7.58
C HIS A 83 -10.26 4.30 8.40
N ALA A 84 -11.01 5.28 7.88
CA ALA A 84 -11.34 6.51 8.58
C ALA A 84 -12.17 6.26 9.86
N ASN A 85 -13.18 5.37 9.77
CA ASN A 85 -13.94 4.96 10.95
C ASN A 85 -13.05 4.27 12.02
N ASN A 86 -12.13 3.41 11.58
CA ASN A 86 -11.22 2.70 12.48
C ASN A 86 -10.23 3.66 13.15
N VAL A 87 -9.73 4.67 12.42
CA VAL A 87 -8.93 5.75 12.99
C VAL A 87 -9.70 6.53 14.05
N LYS A 88 -10.89 7.00 13.70
CA LYS A 88 -11.72 7.83 14.56
C LYS A 88 -12.08 7.15 15.88
N ASN A 89 -12.34 5.84 15.83
CA ASN A 89 -12.82 5.07 16.98
C ASN A 89 -11.75 4.14 17.58
N ASN A 90 -10.50 4.23 17.10
CA ASN A 90 -9.36 3.38 17.48
C ASN A 90 -9.72 1.87 17.49
N ILE A 91 -10.37 1.41 16.40
CA ILE A 91 -10.87 0.03 16.30
C ILE A 91 -9.74 -0.95 15.97
N PRO A 92 -9.56 -2.04 16.73
CA PRO A 92 -8.49 -3.03 16.52
C PRO A 92 -8.91 -4.11 15.50
N ASP A 93 -9.26 -3.70 14.29
CA ASP A 93 -9.81 -4.58 13.25
C ASP A 93 -8.74 -5.35 12.46
N TYR A 94 -7.48 -4.89 12.52
CA TYR A 94 -6.48 -5.35 11.58
C TYR A 94 -5.72 -6.57 12.08
N LYS A 95 -5.34 -7.42 11.11
CA LYS A 95 -4.20 -8.31 11.24
C LYS A 95 -2.96 -7.53 10.83
N TYR A 96 -2.10 -7.25 11.77
CA TYR A 96 -0.83 -6.61 11.49
C TYR A 96 0.21 -7.66 11.16
N ARG A 97 0.58 -7.73 9.90
CA ARG A 97 1.58 -8.66 9.37
C ARG A 97 2.90 -7.93 9.18
N LYS A 98 3.96 -8.47 9.74
CA LYS A 98 5.29 -7.87 9.70
C LYS A 98 6.29 -8.88 9.16
N ILE A 99 7.08 -8.46 8.17
CA ILE A 99 8.17 -9.24 7.60
C ILE A 99 9.48 -8.59 8.02
N MET A 100 10.27 -9.32 8.77
CA MET A 100 11.58 -8.91 9.25
C MET A 100 12.54 -10.10 9.11
N ASP A 101 13.71 -9.86 8.52
CA ASP A 101 14.71 -10.92 8.23
C ASP A 101 14.12 -12.10 7.42
N GLY A 102 13.16 -11.80 6.52
CA GLY A 102 12.47 -12.80 5.71
C GLY A 102 11.40 -13.61 6.45
N VAL A 103 11.20 -13.35 7.74
CA VAL A 103 10.18 -14.06 8.56
C VAL A 103 8.95 -13.20 8.70
N LYS A 104 7.80 -13.75 8.29
CA LYS A 104 6.48 -13.12 8.46
C LYS A 104 5.86 -13.51 9.78
N THR A 105 5.45 -12.52 10.56
CA THR A 105 4.64 -12.65 11.78
C THR A 105 3.29 -12.01 11.60
N GLU A 106 2.27 -12.39 12.38
CA GLU A 106 0.93 -11.79 12.37
C GLU A 106 0.50 -11.50 13.81
N THR A 107 0.08 -10.26 14.07
CA THR A 107 -0.55 -9.83 15.32
C THR A 107 -1.99 -9.47 15.02
N PRO A 108 -2.98 -10.21 15.54
CA PRO A 108 -4.39 -9.88 15.37
C PRO A 108 -4.80 -8.66 16.21
N GLU A 109 -6.01 -8.19 16.00
CA GLU A 109 -6.64 -7.14 16.83
C GLU A 109 -5.75 -5.90 17.02
N THR A 110 -5.12 -5.45 15.92
CA THR A 110 -4.21 -4.31 15.92
C THR A 110 -4.93 -3.06 15.42
N THR A 111 -4.67 -1.89 16.05
CA THR A 111 -5.14 -0.60 15.55
C THR A 111 -4.13 0.03 14.62
N ILE A 112 -4.56 1.02 13.80
CA ILE A 112 -3.65 1.81 12.97
C ILE A 112 -2.63 2.54 13.87
N ALA A 113 -3.06 3.10 15.00
CA ALA A 113 -2.17 3.78 15.95
C ALA A 113 -1.06 2.85 16.47
N THR A 114 -1.41 1.61 16.85
CA THR A 114 -0.45 0.61 17.34
C THR A 114 0.60 0.29 16.28
N ALA A 115 0.19 0.06 15.03
CA ALA A 115 1.12 -0.27 13.95
C ALA A 115 2.01 0.92 13.58
N LEU A 116 1.49 2.16 13.59
CA LEU A 116 2.29 3.35 13.36
C LEU A 116 3.34 3.58 14.45
N ALA A 117 3.06 3.18 15.70
CA ALA A 117 3.98 3.30 16.82
C ALA A 117 5.02 2.16 16.91
N ASP A 118 4.87 1.08 16.15
CA ASP A 118 5.74 -0.11 16.23
C ASP A 118 7.14 0.15 15.66
N GLU A 119 7.24 0.88 14.55
CA GLU A 119 8.52 1.20 13.92
C GLU A 119 8.64 2.68 13.53
N SER A 120 9.86 3.14 13.34
CA SER A 120 10.10 4.47 12.78
C SER A 120 9.98 4.42 11.25
N TRP A 121 8.76 4.31 10.74
CA TRP A 121 8.45 4.12 9.34
C TRP A 121 9.09 5.18 8.44
N ASP A 122 9.77 4.75 7.38
CA ASP A 122 10.31 5.64 6.35
C ASP A 122 9.26 5.90 5.26
N TYR A 123 8.41 4.91 5.01
CA TYR A 123 7.33 4.96 4.02
C TYR A 123 6.03 4.43 4.62
N VAL A 124 4.93 5.13 4.39
CA VAL A 124 3.58 4.66 4.71
C VAL A 124 2.69 4.81 3.49
N SER A 125 2.04 3.73 3.08
CA SER A 125 1.09 3.76 1.96
C SER A 125 -0.34 3.57 2.43
N VAL A 126 -1.25 4.18 1.67
CA VAL A 126 -2.69 3.96 1.73
C VAL A 126 -3.21 3.57 0.35
N GLN A 127 -4.38 2.96 0.30
CA GLN A 127 -5.06 2.56 -0.93
C GLN A 127 -6.57 2.54 -0.74
N GLN A 128 -7.33 2.57 -1.83
CA GLN A 128 -8.77 2.31 -1.79
C GLN A 128 -9.06 0.81 -1.94
N ALA A 129 -10.20 0.33 -1.45
CA ALA A 129 -10.69 -1.01 -1.76
C ALA A 129 -10.95 -1.18 -3.26
N SER A 130 -10.68 -2.37 -3.79
CA SER A 130 -10.69 -2.62 -5.23
C SER A 130 -12.01 -2.25 -5.92
N HIS A 131 -13.14 -2.53 -5.28
CA HIS A 131 -14.47 -2.21 -5.82
C HIS A 131 -14.77 -0.70 -5.86
N PHE A 132 -14.07 0.10 -5.06
CA PHE A 132 -14.18 1.55 -5.02
C PHE A 132 -12.98 2.27 -5.66
N SER A 133 -11.96 1.55 -6.10
CA SER A 133 -10.70 2.15 -6.54
C SER A 133 -10.85 3.11 -7.74
N GLY A 134 -11.84 2.89 -8.62
CA GLY A 134 -12.20 3.81 -9.70
C GLY A 134 -13.35 4.78 -9.35
N LYS A 135 -13.88 4.74 -8.13
CA LYS A 135 -15.02 5.58 -7.70
C LYS A 135 -14.52 6.80 -6.92
N GLN A 136 -14.08 7.83 -7.62
CA GLN A 136 -13.49 9.04 -7.01
C GLN A 136 -14.33 9.62 -5.86
N ALA A 137 -15.66 9.59 -5.96
CA ALA A 137 -16.55 10.10 -4.92
C ALA A 137 -16.47 9.35 -3.58
N THR A 138 -15.81 8.18 -3.54
CA THR A 138 -15.62 7.39 -2.31
C THR A 138 -14.29 7.67 -1.59
N TYR A 139 -13.50 8.60 -2.11
CA TYR A 139 -12.20 8.93 -1.53
C TYR A 139 -12.32 9.96 -0.41
N GLU A 140 -12.93 11.10 -0.69
CA GLU A 140 -13.10 12.16 0.29
C GLU A 140 -14.46 12.09 1.01
N PRO A 141 -14.49 12.43 2.31
CA PRO A 141 -13.40 12.99 3.14
C PRO A 141 -12.47 11.93 3.76
N TYR A 142 -12.72 10.66 3.52
CA TYR A 142 -12.09 9.55 4.25
C TYR A 142 -10.58 9.45 4.04
N LEU A 143 -10.11 9.72 2.83
CA LEU A 143 -8.67 9.71 2.53
C LEU A 143 -7.95 10.77 3.35
N SER A 144 -8.44 12.01 3.34
CA SER A 144 -7.86 13.11 4.10
C SER A 144 -7.89 12.80 5.62
N GLU A 145 -8.98 12.26 6.15
CA GLU A 145 -9.08 11.88 7.56
C GLU A 145 -8.02 10.82 7.96
N VAL A 146 -7.82 9.80 7.13
CA VAL A 146 -6.80 8.76 7.37
C VAL A 146 -5.40 9.36 7.31
N LEU A 147 -5.11 10.18 6.29
CA LEU A 147 -3.79 10.76 6.10
C LEU A 147 -3.44 11.80 7.15
N ASP A 148 -4.39 12.59 7.62
CA ASP A 148 -4.21 13.52 8.73
C ASP A 148 -3.82 12.78 10.01
N PHE A 149 -4.45 11.63 10.25
CA PHE A 149 -4.09 10.78 11.37
C PHE A 149 -2.68 10.20 11.19
N VAL A 150 -2.38 9.63 10.02
CA VAL A 150 -1.05 9.06 9.73
C VAL A 150 0.03 10.12 9.93
N ARG A 151 -0.11 11.31 9.33
CA ARG A 151 0.88 12.41 9.41
C ARG A 151 1.15 12.86 10.85
N LYS A 152 0.15 12.76 11.74
CA LYS A 152 0.31 13.06 13.18
C LYS A 152 1.07 11.96 13.95
N HIS A 153 1.10 10.74 13.42
CA HIS A 153 1.66 9.57 14.11
C HIS A 153 2.98 9.05 13.49
N VAL A 154 3.50 9.72 12.47
CA VAL A 154 4.78 9.39 11.85
C VAL A 154 5.74 10.57 11.91
N ARG A 155 7.01 10.33 11.60
CA ARG A 155 8.01 11.41 11.52
C ARG A 155 7.67 12.36 10.36
N THR A 156 8.12 13.59 10.45
CA THR A 156 7.90 14.61 9.41
C THR A 156 8.65 14.32 8.10
N ASP A 157 9.67 13.45 8.14
CA ASP A 157 10.42 12.99 6.97
C ASP A 157 9.90 11.66 6.39
N THR A 158 8.88 11.06 7.00
CA THR A 158 8.21 9.86 6.47
C THR A 158 7.52 10.18 5.14
N LYS A 159 7.77 9.37 4.14
CA LYS A 159 7.17 9.50 2.82
C LYS A 159 5.78 8.87 2.78
N ILE A 160 4.79 9.64 2.35
CA ILE A 160 3.41 9.19 2.21
C ILE A 160 3.18 8.75 0.77
N MET A 161 2.72 7.52 0.60
CA MET A 161 2.54 6.88 -0.69
C MET A 161 1.07 6.52 -0.94
N PHE A 162 0.68 6.51 -2.20
CA PHE A 162 -0.60 5.95 -2.61
C PHE A 162 -0.38 4.73 -3.51
N HIS A 163 -0.97 3.60 -3.14
CA HIS A 163 -0.93 2.39 -3.93
C HIS A 163 -2.10 2.38 -4.92
N MET A 164 -1.84 2.68 -6.18
CA MET A 164 -2.78 2.56 -7.27
C MET A 164 -2.98 1.08 -7.62
N THR A 165 -4.10 0.52 -7.22
CA THR A 165 -4.44 -0.90 -7.41
C THR A 165 -4.87 -1.18 -8.86
N TRP A 166 -5.11 -2.44 -9.20
CA TRP A 166 -5.37 -2.92 -10.57
C TRP A 166 -6.83 -3.17 -10.84
N ALA A 167 -7.19 -3.09 -12.13
CA ALA A 167 -8.50 -3.46 -12.62
C ALA A 167 -8.69 -4.99 -12.60
N TYR A 168 -9.94 -5.43 -12.49
CA TYR A 168 -10.31 -6.85 -12.55
C TYR A 168 -10.00 -7.46 -13.92
N SER A 169 -9.91 -8.80 -14.00
CA SER A 169 -9.82 -9.49 -15.28
C SER A 169 -11.12 -9.38 -16.07
N LYS A 170 -11.06 -9.58 -17.38
CA LYS A 170 -12.22 -9.44 -18.27
C LYS A 170 -13.35 -10.41 -17.95
N ASP A 171 -13.01 -11.57 -17.40
CA ASP A 171 -13.93 -12.65 -17.02
C ASP A 171 -14.33 -12.60 -15.54
N SER A 172 -13.98 -11.53 -14.82
CA SER A 172 -14.29 -11.39 -13.40
C SER A 172 -15.79 -11.47 -13.13
N ASN A 173 -16.15 -12.28 -12.15
CA ASN A 173 -17.51 -12.39 -11.60
C ASN A 173 -17.69 -11.59 -10.30
N HIS A 174 -16.75 -10.72 -9.93
CA HIS A 174 -16.84 -9.87 -8.75
C HIS A 174 -18.10 -9.02 -8.81
N GLY A 175 -18.87 -8.99 -7.71
CA GLY A 175 -20.19 -8.32 -7.64
C GLY A 175 -20.19 -6.82 -7.98
N ALA A 176 -19.06 -6.13 -7.84
CA ALA A 176 -18.92 -4.71 -8.20
C ALA A 176 -18.40 -4.48 -9.64
N PHE A 177 -18.05 -5.52 -10.39
CA PHE A 177 -17.56 -5.32 -11.76
C PHE A 177 -18.62 -4.73 -12.72
N PRO A 178 -19.92 -5.03 -12.56
CA PRO A 178 -20.98 -4.34 -13.32
C PRO A 178 -20.97 -2.82 -13.19
N ASP A 179 -20.52 -2.26 -12.08
CA ASP A 179 -20.41 -0.80 -11.88
C ASP A 179 -19.44 -0.15 -12.85
N TYR A 180 -18.50 -0.91 -13.37
CA TYR A 180 -17.55 -0.54 -14.41
C TYR A 180 -17.98 -1.02 -15.80
N GLY A 181 -19.26 -1.44 -15.97
CA GLY A 181 -19.80 -1.98 -17.21
C GLY A 181 -19.20 -3.34 -17.59
N LYS A 182 -18.58 -4.07 -16.67
CA LYS A 182 -17.77 -5.29 -16.91
C LYS A 182 -16.66 -5.04 -17.96
N ASP A 183 -16.17 -3.81 -18.02
CA ASP A 183 -15.08 -3.40 -18.93
C ASP A 183 -13.81 -3.15 -18.11
N GLN A 184 -12.81 -4.00 -18.31
CA GLN A 184 -11.51 -3.93 -17.65
C GLN A 184 -10.81 -2.60 -17.94
N MET A 185 -10.82 -2.14 -19.20
CA MET A 185 -10.13 -0.91 -19.56
C MET A 185 -10.86 0.34 -19.06
N ARG A 186 -12.19 0.28 -18.96
CA ARG A 186 -12.96 1.33 -18.30
C ARG A 186 -12.60 1.39 -16.82
N MET A 187 -12.59 0.25 -16.12
CA MET A 187 -12.19 0.20 -14.70
C MET A 187 -10.77 0.75 -14.51
N TYR A 188 -9.81 0.36 -15.34
CA TYR A 188 -8.44 0.87 -15.30
C TYR A 188 -8.39 2.40 -15.46
N ARG A 189 -9.07 2.96 -16.48
CA ARG A 189 -9.11 4.42 -16.70
C ARG A 189 -9.75 5.15 -15.51
N GLU A 190 -10.82 4.61 -14.92
CA GLU A 190 -11.46 5.21 -13.75
C GLU A 190 -10.53 5.16 -12.51
N ILE A 191 -9.77 4.07 -12.33
CA ILE A 191 -8.74 3.97 -11.27
C ILE A 191 -7.65 5.03 -11.44
N VAL A 192 -7.13 5.18 -12.65
CA VAL A 192 -6.14 6.23 -12.97
C VAL A 192 -6.69 7.61 -12.66
N ALA A 193 -7.90 7.92 -13.12
CA ALA A 193 -8.54 9.22 -12.89
C ALA A 193 -8.75 9.49 -11.39
N ALA A 194 -9.22 8.51 -10.63
CA ALA A 194 -9.41 8.64 -9.18
C ALA A 194 -8.08 8.83 -8.45
N THR A 195 -7.02 8.11 -8.85
CA THR A 195 -5.67 8.27 -8.29
C THR A 195 -5.13 9.67 -8.55
N GLN A 196 -5.24 10.18 -9.79
CA GLN A 196 -4.79 11.53 -10.13
C GLN A 196 -5.57 12.62 -9.39
N ALA A 197 -6.87 12.40 -9.16
CA ALA A 197 -7.68 13.33 -8.38
C ALA A 197 -7.26 13.33 -6.89
N ALA A 198 -7.01 12.17 -6.31
CA ALA A 198 -6.50 12.03 -4.95
C ALA A 198 -5.13 12.68 -4.78
N ASP A 199 -4.21 12.49 -5.74
CA ASP A 199 -2.87 13.09 -5.70
C ASP A 199 -2.90 14.61 -5.78
N LYS A 200 -3.84 15.20 -6.52
CA LYS A 200 -4.03 16.67 -6.56
C LYS A 200 -4.39 17.25 -5.20
N ILE A 201 -5.14 16.51 -4.37
CA ILE A 201 -5.60 16.92 -3.05
C ILE A 201 -4.49 16.68 -2.03
N GLU A 202 -3.99 15.44 -1.95
CA GLU A 202 -3.14 14.96 -0.87
C GLU A 202 -1.65 15.14 -1.13
N LYS A 203 -1.23 15.29 -2.40
CA LYS A 203 0.16 15.48 -2.83
C LYS A 203 1.08 14.39 -2.28
N PHE A 204 0.86 13.17 -2.73
CA PHE A 204 1.67 12.03 -2.31
C PHE A 204 3.14 12.19 -2.72
N ASP A 205 4.05 11.74 -1.87
CA ASP A 205 5.48 11.69 -2.23
C ASP A 205 5.72 10.69 -3.36
N ILE A 206 4.96 9.58 -3.39
CA ILE A 206 5.11 8.51 -4.38
C ILE A 206 3.73 7.93 -4.71
N ILE A 207 3.44 7.79 -6.00
CA ILE A 207 2.37 6.92 -6.50
C ILE A 207 3.00 5.60 -6.90
N ILE A 208 2.46 4.49 -6.38
CA ILE A 208 2.90 3.14 -6.75
C ILE A 208 1.94 2.59 -7.80
N PRO A 209 2.33 2.57 -9.09
CA PRO A 209 1.41 2.32 -10.20
C PRO A 209 1.22 0.83 -10.50
N SER A 210 0.92 0.01 -9.48
CA SER A 210 0.70 -1.43 -9.67
C SER A 210 -0.41 -1.73 -10.68
N GLY A 211 -1.46 -0.90 -10.71
CA GLY A 211 -2.54 -1.05 -11.68
C GLY A 211 -2.06 -0.92 -13.13
N THR A 212 -1.17 0.02 -13.41
CA THR A 212 -0.56 0.19 -14.73
C THR A 212 0.42 -0.95 -15.04
N ALA A 213 1.23 -1.39 -14.07
CA ALA A 213 2.15 -2.52 -14.26
C ALA A 213 1.39 -3.81 -14.62
N ILE A 214 0.31 -4.11 -13.91
CA ILE A 214 -0.55 -5.26 -14.24
C ILE A 214 -1.19 -5.08 -15.64
N GLN A 215 -1.63 -3.89 -16.00
CA GLN A 215 -2.21 -3.64 -17.33
C GLN A 215 -1.15 -3.75 -18.44
N ASN A 216 0.09 -3.30 -18.20
CA ASN A 216 1.22 -3.50 -19.11
C ASN A 216 1.50 -5.00 -19.32
N ALA A 217 1.59 -5.78 -18.23
CA ALA A 217 1.83 -7.21 -18.31
C ALA A 217 0.75 -7.96 -19.13
N ARG A 218 -0.52 -7.50 -19.06
CA ARG A 218 -1.63 -8.05 -19.86
C ARG A 218 -1.47 -7.86 -21.35
N THR A 219 -0.70 -6.87 -21.82
CA THR A 219 -0.44 -6.67 -23.24
C THR A 219 0.57 -7.67 -23.81
N SER A 220 1.31 -8.34 -22.94
CA SER A 220 2.32 -9.35 -23.31
C SER A 220 1.70 -10.71 -23.63
N LYS A 221 2.56 -11.70 -23.84
CA LYS A 221 2.16 -13.12 -24.02
C LYS A 221 1.47 -13.74 -22.81
N LEU A 222 1.53 -13.11 -21.63
CA LEU A 222 0.76 -13.56 -20.46
C LEU A 222 -0.74 -13.33 -20.66
N GLY A 223 -1.12 -12.31 -21.44
CA GLY A 223 -2.52 -11.98 -21.63
C GLY A 223 -3.22 -11.66 -20.30
N ASP A 224 -4.51 -11.93 -20.21
CA ASP A 224 -5.32 -11.62 -19.03
C ASP A 224 -5.33 -12.73 -17.98
N THR A 225 -4.13 -13.26 -17.64
CA THR A 225 -3.94 -14.34 -16.65
C THR A 225 -3.36 -13.85 -15.33
N LEU A 226 -3.26 -12.54 -15.14
CA LEU A 226 -2.61 -11.93 -13.98
C LEU A 226 -3.41 -12.06 -12.68
N ASN A 227 -4.68 -12.51 -12.75
CA ASN A 227 -5.56 -12.72 -11.61
C ASN A 227 -5.89 -14.19 -11.44
N ARG A 228 -6.04 -14.67 -10.16
CA ARG A 228 -6.39 -16.06 -9.82
C ARG A 228 -7.89 -16.32 -9.73
N ASP A 229 -8.68 -15.28 -9.38
CA ASP A 229 -10.12 -15.36 -9.13
C ASP A 229 -10.89 -14.19 -9.75
N GLY A 230 -10.29 -13.55 -10.74
CA GLY A 230 -10.86 -12.42 -11.44
C GLY A 230 -10.49 -11.05 -10.85
N TYR A 231 -9.91 -10.99 -9.64
CA TYR A 231 -9.53 -9.71 -9.01
C TYR A 231 -8.27 -9.78 -8.14
N HIS A 232 -8.01 -10.83 -7.37
CA HIS A 232 -6.74 -11.01 -6.67
C HIS A 232 -5.64 -11.47 -7.64
N LEU A 233 -4.40 -11.09 -7.38
CA LEU A 233 -3.30 -11.44 -8.27
C LEU A 233 -2.98 -12.94 -8.28
N GLN A 234 -2.58 -13.44 -9.43
CA GLN A 234 -2.01 -14.75 -9.58
C GLN A 234 -0.76 -14.87 -8.67
N LEU A 235 -0.60 -16.03 -8.02
CA LEU A 235 0.30 -16.19 -6.87
C LEU A 235 1.79 -16.05 -7.19
N THR A 236 2.20 -16.24 -8.45
CA THR A 236 3.59 -16.12 -8.90
C THR A 236 3.81 -14.80 -9.65
N TYR A 237 3.72 -14.80 -10.99
CA TYR A 237 4.04 -13.63 -11.80
C TYR A 237 3.12 -12.43 -11.57
N GLY A 238 1.85 -12.64 -11.15
CA GLY A 238 0.96 -11.54 -10.80
C GLY A 238 1.45 -10.78 -9.57
N ARG A 239 1.68 -11.48 -8.45
CA ARG A 239 2.25 -10.90 -7.22
C ARG A 239 3.65 -10.35 -7.43
N TYR A 240 4.48 -11.06 -8.20
CA TYR A 240 5.83 -10.62 -8.50
C TYR A 240 5.86 -9.32 -9.29
N THR A 241 4.94 -9.12 -10.26
CA THR A 241 4.81 -7.86 -10.99
C THR A 241 4.49 -6.69 -10.05
N ALA A 242 3.55 -6.86 -9.11
CA ALA A 242 3.24 -5.84 -8.13
C ALA A 242 4.43 -5.58 -7.19
N ALA A 243 5.10 -6.62 -6.70
CA ALA A 243 6.30 -6.50 -5.87
C ALA A 243 7.44 -5.77 -6.58
N CYS A 244 7.67 -6.03 -7.87
CA CYS A 244 8.61 -5.31 -8.72
C CYS A 244 8.27 -3.82 -8.80
N THR A 245 6.99 -3.48 -8.91
CA THR A 245 6.53 -2.08 -8.97
C THR A 245 6.81 -1.36 -7.65
N TRP A 246 6.52 -1.99 -6.51
CA TRP A 246 6.84 -1.45 -5.20
C TRP A 246 8.33 -1.26 -5.00
N TYR A 247 9.13 -2.26 -5.42
CA TYR A 247 10.59 -2.18 -5.34
C TYR A 247 11.12 -0.94 -6.08
N GLU A 248 10.78 -0.77 -7.34
CA GLU A 248 11.29 0.33 -8.14
C GLU A 248 10.75 1.70 -7.67
N ALA A 249 9.48 1.77 -7.24
CA ALA A 249 8.89 2.99 -6.70
C ALA A 249 9.60 3.50 -5.44
N ILE A 250 10.01 2.60 -4.55
CA ILE A 250 10.65 2.96 -3.27
C ILE A 250 12.14 3.21 -3.42
N PHE A 251 12.85 2.36 -4.17
CA PHE A 251 14.31 2.45 -4.27
C PHE A 251 14.79 3.38 -5.40
N GLY A 252 13.91 3.77 -6.33
CA GLY A 252 14.28 4.59 -7.49
C GLY A 252 15.29 3.92 -8.41
N LYS A 253 15.41 2.58 -8.33
CA LYS A 253 16.34 1.77 -9.08
C LYS A 253 15.57 0.79 -9.94
N SER A 254 15.91 0.72 -11.24
CA SER A 254 15.23 -0.20 -12.15
C SER A 254 15.24 -1.63 -11.61
N VAL A 255 14.08 -2.27 -11.60
CA VAL A 255 13.93 -3.67 -11.21
C VAL A 255 14.35 -4.61 -12.33
N VAL A 256 14.48 -4.10 -13.55
CA VAL A 256 14.94 -4.91 -14.70
C VAL A 256 16.37 -5.39 -14.45
N GLY A 257 16.54 -6.71 -14.48
CA GLY A 257 17.83 -7.35 -14.18
C GLY A 257 18.03 -7.69 -12.70
N ASN A 258 17.07 -7.41 -11.80
CA ASN A 258 17.12 -7.94 -10.44
C ASN A 258 17.22 -9.47 -10.50
N SER A 259 18.14 -10.05 -9.74
CA SER A 259 18.47 -11.47 -9.83
C SER A 259 17.38 -12.38 -9.25
N TYR A 260 16.60 -11.88 -8.28
CA TYR A 260 15.57 -12.67 -7.65
C TYR A 260 14.37 -12.92 -8.56
N ALA A 261 13.87 -14.13 -8.53
CA ALA A 261 12.52 -14.52 -8.96
C ALA A 261 12.12 -15.81 -8.23
N PRO A 262 10.82 -16.07 -8.01
CA PRO A 262 10.35 -17.36 -7.51
C PRO A 262 10.81 -18.49 -8.41
N SER A 263 11.26 -19.61 -7.85
CA SER A 263 11.78 -20.76 -8.61
C SER A 263 10.77 -21.40 -9.57
N THR A 264 9.48 -21.09 -9.38
CA THR A 264 8.39 -21.57 -10.24
C THR A 264 8.12 -20.67 -11.46
N MET A 265 8.80 -19.50 -11.54
CA MET A 265 8.68 -18.59 -12.68
C MET A 265 9.65 -18.95 -13.79
N SER A 266 9.20 -18.88 -15.02
CA SER A 266 10.07 -18.90 -16.20
C SER A 266 10.78 -17.56 -16.38
N GLU A 267 11.92 -17.57 -17.09
CA GLU A 267 12.67 -16.34 -17.44
C GLU A 267 11.82 -15.34 -18.25
N LEU A 268 10.87 -15.84 -19.05
CA LEU A 268 9.96 -14.97 -19.79
C LEU A 268 8.99 -14.26 -18.85
N GLU A 269 8.37 -14.97 -17.90
CA GLU A 269 7.46 -14.39 -16.91
C GLU A 269 8.18 -13.36 -16.03
N LYS A 270 9.40 -13.69 -15.57
CA LYS A 270 10.27 -12.78 -14.83
C LYS A 270 10.51 -11.49 -15.61
N ARG A 271 10.95 -11.62 -16.86
CA ARG A 271 11.26 -10.48 -17.72
C ARG A 271 10.02 -9.62 -17.97
N ILE A 272 8.87 -10.22 -18.30
CA ILE A 272 7.65 -9.49 -18.52
C ILE A 272 7.26 -8.71 -17.26
N ALA A 273 7.32 -9.34 -16.08
CA ALA A 273 6.96 -8.71 -14.82
C ALA A 273 7.87 -7.52 -14.49
N GLN A 274 9.17 -7.67 -14.65
CA GLN A 274 10.15 -6.60 -14.40
C GLN A 274 9.98 -5.43 -15.40
N GLU A 275 9.85 -5.72 -16.69
CA GLU A 275 9.62 -4.69 -17.73
C GLU A 275 8.27 -4.01 -17.56
N ALA A 276 7.22 -4.73 -17.16
CA ALA A 276 5.90 -4.16 -16.90
C ALA A 276 5.91 -3.17 -15.73
N ALA A 277 6.63 -3.52 -14.65
CA ALA A 277 6.82 -2.66 -13.51
C ALA A 277 7.65 -1.41 -13.88
N HIS A 278 8.78 -1.60 -14.54
CA HIS A 278 9.65 -0.50 -14.98
C HIS A 278 8.90 0.47 -15.90
N ALA A 279 8.22 -0.04 -16.90
CA ALA A 279 7.41 0.80 -17.81
C ALA A 279 6.31 1.57 -17.08
N ALA A 280 5.70 0.97 -16.03
CA ALA A 280 4.70 1.65 -15.23
C ALA A 280 5.30 2.77 -14.36
N ILE A 281 6.51 2.60 -13.83
CA ILE A 281 7.20 3.69 -13.11
C ILE A 281 7.49 4.87 -14.05
N LEU A 282 7.92 4.60 -15.27
CA LEU A 282 8.18 5.65 -16.27
C LEU A 282 6.89 6.33 -16.78
N ASN A 283 5.79 5.57 -16.88
CA ASN A 283 4.50 6.04 -17.39
C ASN A 283 3.35 5.60 -16.47
N PRO A 284 3.20 6.20 -15.28
CA PRO A 284 2.33 5.65 -14.23
C PRO A 284 0.83 5.60 -14.58
N TYR A 285 0.40 6.38 -15.55
CA TYR A 285 -1.02 6.54 -15.92
C TYR A 285 -1.36 6.10 -17.35
N THR A 286 -0.38 5.49 -18.04
CA THR A 286 -0.55 5.08 -19.44
C THR A 286 -0.02 3.66 -19.64
N VAL A 287 -0.83 2.84 -20.31
CA VAL A 287 -0.45 1.46 -20.64
C VAL A 287 0.68 1.48 -21.68
N THR A 288 1.74 0.73 -21.39
CA THR A 288 2.83 0.45 -22.33
C THR A 288 2.61 -0.94 -22.93
N ASP A 289 2.67 -1.05 -24.25
CA ASP A 289 2.54 -2.31 -24.97
C ASP A 289 3.82 -3.14 -24.85
N LEU A 290 3.69 -4.34 -24.28
CA LEU A 290 4.77 -5.32 -24.10
C LEU A 290 4.63 -6.55 -25.01
N SER A 291 3.79 -6.49 -26.06
CA SER A 291 3.52 -7.60 -26.97
C SER A 291 4.77 -8.14 -27.67
N GLN A 292 5.79 -7.29 -27.83
CA GLN A 292 7.06 -7.64 -28.48
C GLN A 292 8.07 -8.36 -27.56
N ILE A 293 7.79 -8.48 -26.24
CA ILE A 293 8.70 -9.22 -25.36
C ILE A 293 8.59 -10.71 -25.66
N SER A 294 9.68 -11.28 -26.17
CA SER A 294 9.81 -12.69 -26.55
C SER A 294 10.87 -13.39 -25.70
N GLN A 295 10.88 -14.74 -25.74
CA GLN A 295 11.87 -15.55 -25.03
C GLN A 295 13.32 -15.35 -25.50
N ILE A 296 13.52 -14.79 -26.70
CA ILE A 296 14.84 -14.68 -27.31
C ILE A 296 15.41 -13.29 -27.08
N TYR A 297 16.03 -13.09 -25.92
CA TYR A 297 17.12 -12.16 -25.80
C TYR A 297 18.39 -12.99 -25.56
N VAL A 298 19.06 -13.39 -26.66
CA VAL A 298 20.44 -13.75 -26.59
C VAL A 298 21.19 -12.40 -26.57
N PRO A 299 21.90 -12.04 -25.47
CA PRO A 299 22.80 -10.91 -25.54
C PRO A 299 23.76 -11.23 -26.71
N THR A 300 23.73 -10.43 -27.75
CA THR A 300 24.77 -10.46 -28.77
C THR A 300 26.06 -10.09 -28.03
N LEU A 301 26.84 -11.09 -27.64
CA LEU A 301 28.23 -10.91 -27.33
C LEU A 301 28.85 -10.28 -28.60
N GLN A 302 29.05 -8.97 -28.57
CA GLN A 302 29.93 -8.34 -29.53
C GLN A 302 31.32 -8.91 -29.24
N TRP A 303 31.67 -9.95 -30.02
CA TRP A 303 33.04 -10.37 -30.15
C TRP A 303 33.82 -9.20 -30.78
N THR A 304 34.42 -8.35 -29.93
CA THR A 304 35.51 -7.50 -30.39
C THR A 304 36.70 -8.43 -30.60
N GLY A 305 36.81 -8.98 -31.82
CA GLY A 305 37.96 -9.75 -32.25
C GLY A 305 39.17 -8.86 -32.22
N ILE A 306 40.01 -9.04 -31.21
CA ILE A 306 41.42 -8.64 -31.31
C ILE A 306 42.08 -9.75 -32.13
N LEU A 307 42.23 -9.53 -33.43
CA LEU A 307 43.17 -10.26 -34.23
C LEU A 307 44.58 -9.89 -33.73
N ALA A 308 45.21 -10.78 -32.98
CA ALA A 308 46.63 -10.70 -32.75
C ALA A 308 47.34 -11.11 -34.08
N GLU A 309 47.95 -10.15 -34.73
CA GLU A 309 48.92 -10.44 -35.79
C GLU A 309 50.16 -11.03 -35.15
N TYR A 310 50.57 -12.20 -35.69
CA TYR A 310 51.92 -12.72 -35.64
C TYR A 310 52.55 -12.74 -37.06
#